data_0a04675898a4edbf419aa73e46b25cca
#
_entry.id   0a04675898a4edbf419aa73e46b25cca
#
_cell.length_a   1.000
_cell.length_b   1.000
_cell.length_c   1.000
_cell.angle_alpha   90.00
_cell.angle_beta   90.00
_cell.angle_gamma   90.00
#
_symmetry.space_group_name_H-M   'P 1'
#
loop_
_entity.id
_entity.type
_entity.pdbx_description
1 polymer ?
#
loop_
_entity_poly.entity_id
_entity_poly.type
_entity_poly.pdbx_seq_one_letter_code
_entity_poly.pdbx_strand_id
1 'polypeptide(L)'
;MVGVRDTIRALNKIQPGLRKEFASKASRIAAPAIEEAQASYRRQYLSGMARQWRSRGRRLFPYDLARARRGVRINLDTRRNAVAVINIQQADPGTAVFESAGRRTRNLLGTALGPLERNHTRVLGPSVYRKRREITSEMARLVRVTMDRVQREV
;
A
#
# COMPACT_ATOMS: atom_id res chain seq x y z
N MET A 1 24.12 8.84 3.68
CA MET A 1 22.90 8.39 4.38
C MET A 1 22.62 6.97 3.94
N VAL A 2 22.70 6.00 4.85
CA VAL A 2 22.43 4.59 4.56
C VAL A 2 20.91 4.41 4.41
N GLY A 3 20.47 3.92 3.26
CA GLY A 3 19.05 3.71 2.98
C GLY A 3 18.56 2.32 3.37
N VAL A 4 17.26 2.13 3.39
CA VAL A 4 16.60 0.82 3.64
C VAL A 4 17.17 -0.28 2.74
N ARG A 5 17.49 0.06 1.50
CA ARG A 5 18.10 -0.86 0.52
C ARG A 5 19.47 -1.36 0.95
N ASP A 6 20.31 -0.46 1.44
CA ASP A 6 21.69 -0.80 1.86
C ASP A 6 21.65 -1.62 3.14
N THR A 7 20.75 -1.30 4.06
CA THR A 7 20.50 -2.09 5.27
C THR A 7 20.12 -3.53 4.93
N ILE A 8 19.22 -3.74 3.97
CA ILE A 8 18.81 -5.09 3.57
C ILE A 8 19.94 -5.85 2.87
N ARG A 9 20.75 -5.16 2.06
CA ARG A 9 21.94 -5.78 1.45
C ARG A 9 22.94 -6.25 2.52
N ALA A 10 23.18 -5.44 3.53
CA ALA A 10 24.04 -5.81 4.65
C ALA A 10 23.47 -6.99 5.43
N LEU A 11 22.19 -6.96 5.78
CA LEU A 11 21.49 -8.03 6.49
C LEU A 11 21.49 -9.37 5.73
N ASN A 12 21.39 -9.33 4.39
CA ASN A 12 21.45 -10.55 3.57
C ASN A 12 22.81 -11.24 3.62
N LYS A 13 23.91 -10.47 3.89
CA LYS A 13 25.26 -11.02 4.00
C LYS A 13 25.57 -11.59 5.38
N ILE A 14 24.94 -11.04 6.42
CA ILE A 14 25.36 -11.27 7.81
C ILE A 14 24.47 -12.29 8.52
N GLN A 15 23.13 -12.09 8.55
CA GLN A 15 22.23 -12.98 9.27
C GLN A 15 20.78 -12.98 8.71
N PRO A 16 20.25 -14.14 8.30
CA PRO A 16 18.84 -14.25 7.85
C PRO A 16 17.81 -13.90 8.93
N GLY A 17 18.14 -14.10 10.20
CA GLY A 17 17.27 -13.77 11.34
C GLY A 17 17.02 -12.27 11.49
N LEU A 18 18.06 -11.45 11.38
CA LEU A 18 17.96 -10.00 11.46
C LEU A 18 17.08 -9.41 10.34
N ARG A 19 17.11 -10.02 9.17
CA ARG A 19 16.26 -9.64 8.06
C ARG A 19 14.77 -9.85 8.37
N LYS A 20 14.40 -10.98 8.96
CA LYS A 20 13.01 -11.25 9.37
C LYS A 20 12.55 -10.25 10.44
N GLU A 21 13.40 -9.97 11.40
CA GLU A 21 13.14 -8.99 12.44
C GLU A 21 12.93 -7.59 11.85
N PHE A 22 13.83 -7.16 10.95
CA PHE A 22 13.70 -5.88 10.24
C PHE A 22 12.39 -5.81 9.46
N ALA A 23 12.05 -6.84 8.69
CA ALA A 23 10.81 -6.92 7.91
C ALA A 23 9.56 -6.84 8.81
N SER A 24 9.56 -7.54 9.95
CA SER A 24 8.47 -7.47 10.93
C SER A 24 8.29 -6.07 11.52
N LYS A 25 9.38 -5.43 11.94
CA LYS A 25 9.36 -4.06 12.46
C LYS A 25 8.90 -3.05 11.40
N ALA A 26 9.40 -3.19 10.18
CA ALA A 26 8.98 -2.35 9.06
C ALA A 26 7.48 -2.48 8.74
N SER A 27 6.92 -3.69 8.84
CA SER A 27 5.47 -3.90 8.67
C SER A 27 4.66 -3.19 9.76
N ARG A 28 5.12 -3.22 11.02
CA ARG A 28 4.46 -2.52 12.13
C ARG A 28 4.47 -1.00 11.92
N ILE A 29 5.56 -0.45 11.42
CA ILE A 29 5.67 0.98 11.10
C ILE A 29 4.67 1.39 10.00
N ALA A 30 4.39 0.51 9.05
CA ALA A 30 3.42 0.78 7.98
C ALA A 30 1.95 0.51 8.38
N ALA A 31 1.69 -0.20 9.48
CA ALA A 31 0.35 -0.57 9.93
C ALA A 31 -0.62 0.63 10.07
N PRO A 32 -0.24 1.78 10.64
CA PRO A 32 -1.13 2.93 10.76
C PRO A 32 -1.65 3.46 9.41
N ALA A 33 -0.86 3.35 8.33
CA ALA A 33 -1.32 3.75 6.99
C ALA A 33 -2.35 2.77 6.43
N ILE A 34 -2.26 1.49 6.79
CA ILE A 34 -3.24 0.48 6.40
C ILE A 34 -4.55 0.71 7.12
N GLU A 35 -4.50 0.91 8.43
CA GLU A 35 -5.68 1.20 9.24
C GLU A 35 -6.40 2.46 8.75
N GLU A 36 -5.66 3.51 8.46
CA GLU A 36 -6.18 4.74 7.88
C GLU A 36 -6.84 4.50 6.52
N ALA A 37 -6.20 3.71 5.64
CA ALA A 37 -6.77 3.36 4.34
C ALA A 37 -8.03 2.51 4.49
N GLN A 38 -8.01 1.50 5.35
CA GLN A 38 -9.17 0.65 5.62
C GLN A 38 -10.36 1.44 6.17
N ALA A 39 -10.11 2.37 7.08
CA ALA A 39 -11.13 3.25 7.64
C ALA A 39 -11.70 4.23 6.60
N SER A 40 -10.89 4.65 5.63
CA SER A 40 -11.27 5.62 4.60
C SER A 40 -12.17 5.03 3.51
N TYR A 41 -12.21 3.71 3.33
CA TYR A 41 -13.15 3.09 2.40
C TYR A 41 -14.59 3.20 2.91
N ARG A 42 -15.51 3.72 2.06
CA ARG A 42 -16.91 3.98 2.41
C ARG A 42 -17.88 3.30 1.45
N ARG A 43 -19.09 2.99 1.94
CA ARG A 43 -20.19 2.44 1.13
C ARG A 43 -20.72 3.41 0.07
N GLN A 44 -20.67 4.69 0.34
CA GLN A 44 -21.39 5.74 -0.41
C GLN A 44 -20.93 5.93 -1.86
N TYR A 45 -19.71 5.55 -2.17
CA TYR A 45 -19.15 5.79 -3.50
C TYR A 45 -19.74 4.91 -4.61
N LEU A 46 -20.62 3.95 -4.28
CA LEU A 46 -20.94 2.89 -5.22
C LEU A 46 -22.42 2.48 -5.27
N SER A 47 -23.27 3.03 -4.43
CA SER A 47 -24.71 2.71 -4.44
C SER A 47 -25.40 3.09 -5.77
N GLY A 48 -25.01 4.21 -6.36
CA GLY A 48 -25.52 4.64 -7.68
C GLY A 48 -24.93 3.86 -8.86
N MET A 49 -23.68 3.44 -8.76
CA MET A 49 -22.97 2.74 -9.83
C MET A 49 -23.37 1.28 -9.96
N ALA A 50 -23.79 0.63 -8.89
CA ALA A 50 -24.22 -0.77 -8.93
C ALA A 50 -25.43 -1.00 -9.85
N ARG A 51 -26.26 0.01 -10.10
CA ARG A 51 -27.40 -0.06 -11.03
C ARG A 51 -26.97 0.10 -12.49
N GLN A 52 -26.03 0.98 -12.77
CA GLN A 52 -25.58 1.30 -14.14
C GLN A 52 -24.62 0.24 -14.71
N TRP A 53 -23.96 -0.53 -13.83
CA TRP A 53 -22.96 -1.52 -14.21
C TRP A 53 -23.49 -2.96 -14.10
N ARG A 54 -24.72 -3.18 -14.54
CA ARG A 54 -25.30 -4.52 -14.69
C ARG A 54 -25.41 -4.87 -16.17
N SER A 55 -24.83 -5.97 -16.57
CA SER A 55 -25.10 -6.60 -17.87
C SER A 55 -25.67 -7.98 -17.62
N ARG A 56 -26.83 -8.29 -18.21
CA ARG A 56 -27.51 -9.59 -18.09
C ARG A 56 -27.66 -10.08 -16.65
N GLY A 57 -28.02 -9.18 -15.71
CA GLY A 57 -28.19 -9.51 -14.29
C GLY A 57 -26.90 -9.64 -13.48
N ARG A 58 -25.72 -9.56 -14.10
CA ARG A 58 -24.43 -9.61 -13.41
C ARG A 58 -23.92 -8.22 -13.11
N ARG A 59 -23.30 -8.06 -11.93
CA ARG A 59 -22.54 -6.83 -11.61
C ARG A 59 -21.29 -6.80 -12.48
N LEU A 60 -21.16 -5.77 -13.33
CA LEU A 60 -19.93 -5.54 -14.09
C LEU A 60 -18.79 -5.02 -13.22
N PHE A 61 -19.13 -4.43 -12.06
CA PHE A 61 -18.16 -3.90 -11.13
C PHE A 61 -18.38 -4.49 -9.74
N PRO A 62 -17.54 -5.46 -9.35
CA PRO A 62 -17.71 -6.22 -8.12
C PRO A 62 -17.08 -5.51 -6.90
N TYR A 63 -17.38 -4.25 -6.65
CA TYR A 63 -16.89 -3.59 -5.44
C TYR A 63 -17.70 -4.04 -4.22
N ASP A 64 -17.00 -4.45 -3.21
CA ASP A 64 -17.52 -4.79 -1.90
C ASP A 64 -16.68 -4.11 -0.81
N LEU A 65 -17.32 -3.43 0.15
CA LEU A 65 -16.62 -2.67 1.18
C LEU A 65 -15.76 -3.56 2.08
N ALA A 66 -16.25 -4.74 2.43
CA ALA A 66 -15.50 -5.66 3.28
C ALA A 66 -14.27 -6.21 2.55
N ARG A 67 -14.40 -6.51 1.24
CA ARG A 67 -13.27 -6.89 0.39
C ARG A 67 -12.29 -5.74 0.19
N ALA A 68 -12.78 -4.52 -0.03
CA ALA A 68 -11.96 -3.33 -0.16
C ALA A 68 -11.07 -3.11 1.06
N ARG A 69 -11.63 -3.19 2.25
CA ARG A 69 -10.88 -3.06 3.50
C ARG A 69 -9.88 -4.19 3.69
N ARG A 70 -10.29 -5.45 3.52
CA ARG A 70 -9.39 -6.61 3.63
C ARG A 70 -8.32 -6.67 2.55
N GLY A 71 -8.57 -6.05 1.40
CA GLY A 71 -7.66 -6.00 0.27
C GLY A 71 -6.45 -5.11 0.48
N VAL A 72 -6.49 -4.16 1.44
CA VAL A 72 -5.32 -3.34 1.77
C VAL A 72 -4.31 -4.21 2.52
N ARG A 73 -3.16 -4.42 1.89
CA ARG A 73 -2.12 -5.31 2.42
C ARG A 73 -0.74 -4.70 2.28
N ILE A 74 0.13 -5.06 3.22
CA ILE A 74 1.57 -4.89 3.09
C ILE A 74 2.12 -6.07 2.31
N ASN A 75 2.90 -5.78 1.29
CA ASN A 75 3.75 -6.73 0.63
C ASN A 75 5.20 -6.34 0.89
N LEU A 76 5.95 -7.24 1.53
CA LEU A 76 7.37 -7.08 1.77
C LEU A 76 8.14 -7.71 0.63
N ASP A 77 8.78 -6.88 -0.18
CA ASP A 77 9.69 -7.39 -1.19
C ASP A 77 11.07 -7.63 -0.58
N THR A 78 11.35 -8.89 -0.34
CA THR A 78 12.61 -9.34 0.25
C THR A 78 13.63 -9.79 -0.78
N ARG A 79 13.37 -9.60 -2.08
CA ARG A 79 14.31 -9.98 -3.15
C ARG A 79 15.56 -9.11 -3.09
N ARG A 80 16.71 -9.68 -3.52
CA ARG A 80 18.00 -8.99 -3.52
C ARG A 80 18.00 -7.69 -4.33
N ASN A 81 17.21 -7.64 -5.39
CA ASN A 81 17.13 -6.50 -6.32
C ASN A 81 15.86 -5.66 -6.12
N ALA A 82 15.18 -5.81 -4.97
CA ALA A 82 13.96 -5.03 -4.70
C ALA A 82 14.23 -3.52 -4.74
N VAL A 83 13.37 -2.80 -5.45
CA VAL A 83 13.42 -1.33 -5.52
C VAL A 83 12.83 -0.72 -4.27
N ALA A 84 11.78 -1.35 -3.74
CA ALA A 84 11.12 -0.97 -2.49
C ALA A 84 10.94 -2.21 -1.63
N VAL A 85 11.11 -2.05 -0.31
CA VAL A 85 10.99 -3.15 0.65
C VAL A 85 9.57 -3.33 1.12
N ILE A 86 8.84 -2.23 1.22
CA ILE A 86 7.46 -2.20 1.66
C ILE A 86 6.63 -1.65 0.53
N ASN A 87 5.67 -2.46 0.09
CA ASN A 87 4.63 -2.05 -0.83
C ASN A 87 3.28 -2.14 -0.13
N ILE A 88 2.56 -1.03 -0.05
CA ILE A 88 1.17 -1.04 0.38
C ILE A 88 0.32 -1.11 -0.88
N GLN A 89 -0.47 -2.17 -1.01
CA GLN A 89 -1.22 -2.47 -2.21
C GLN A 89 -2.68 -2.83 -1.91
N GLN A 90 -3.53 -2.61 -2.89
CA GLN A 90 -4.90 -3.12 -2.91
C GLN A 90 -4.94 -4.45 -3.66
N ALA A 91 -5.24 -5.53 -2.95
CA ALA A 91 -5.25 -6.89 -3.50
C ALA A 91 -6.62 -7.29 -4.09
N ASP A 92 -7.71 -6.59 -3.74
CA ASP A 92 -9.02 -6.86 -4.34
C ASP A 92 -9.12 -6.23 -5.74
N PRO A 93 -9.34 -7.04 -6.80
CA PRO A 93 -9.36 -6.53 -8.17
C PRO A 93 -10.42 -5.46 -8.41
N GLY A 94 -11.62 -5.62 -7.86
CA GLY A 94 -12.71 -4.65 -7.99
C GLY A 94 -12.33 -3.31 -7.38
N THR A 95 -11.73 -3.32 -6.21
CA THR A 95 -11.25 -2.12 -5.54
C THR A 95 -10.03 -1.52 -6.23
N ALA A 96 -9.14 -2.32 -6.79
CA ALA A 96 -7.99 -1.82 -7.57
C ALA A 96 -8.44 -1.05 -8.81
N VAL A 97 -9.50 -1.51 -9.50
CA VAL A 97 -10.13 -0.76 -10.60
C VAL A 97 -10.75 0.54 -10.09
N PHE A 98 -11.45 0.54 -8.95
CA PHE A 98 -11.98 1.75 -8.31
C PHE A 98 -10.86 2.75 -8.00
N GLU A 99 -9.76 2.31 -7.42
CA GLU A 99 -8.61 3.16 -7.07
C GLU A 99 -7.98 3.85 -8.28
N SER A 100 -7.98 3.20 -9.44
CA SER A 100 -7.32 3.69 -10.66
C SER A 100 -8.27 4.31 -11.69
N ALA A 101 -9.58 4.17 -11.54
CA ALA A 101 -10.56 4.68 -12.50
C ALA A 101 -10.49 6.20 -12.65
N GLY A 102 -10.55 6.69 -13.89
CA GLY A 102 -10.47 8.13 -14.17
C GLY A 102 -9.05 8.70 -14.30
N ARG A 103 -8.02 7.86 -14.24
CA ARG A 103 -6.62 8.32 -14.33
C ARG A 103 -6.22 8.79 -15.73
N ARG A 104 -6.60 8.06 -16.77
CA ARG A 104 -6.16 8.33 -18.16
C ARG A 104 -7.26 8.33 -19.20
N THR A 105 -8.37 7.70 -18.94
CA THR A 105 -9.44 7.54 -19.93
C THR A 105 -10.76 8.05 -19.41
N ARG A 106 -11.50 8.75 -20.28
CA ARG A 106 -12.90 9.12 -20.06
C ARG A 106 -13.78 7.89 -20.32
N ASN A 107 -13.69 6.89 -19.43
CA ASN A 107 -14.64 5.80 -19.43
C ASN A 107 -15.82 6.12 -18.49
N LEU A 108 -16.92 5.40 -18.65
CA LEU A 108 -18.13 5.62 -17.85
C LEU A 108 -17.85 5.53 -16.34
N LEU A 109 -16.97 4.63 -15.92
CA LEU A 109 -16.59 4.48 -14.52
C LEU A 109 -15.80 5.71 -14.04
N GLY A 110 -14.82 6.16 -14.79
CA GLY A 110 -14.04 7.36 -14.48
C GLY A 110 -14.91 8.61 -14.43
N THR A 111 -15.88 8.72 -15.35
CA THR A 111 -16.86 9.83 -15.35
C THR A 111 -17.75 9.79 -14.11
N ALA A 112 -18.27 8.63 -13.75
CA ALA A 112 -19.15 8.47 -12.58
C ALA A 112 -18.42 8.73 -11.25
N LEU A 113 -17.14 8.37 -11.16
CA LEU A 113 -16.32 8.55 -9.95
C LEU A 113 -15.62 9.91 -9.88
N GLY A 114 -15.65 10.67 -10.96
CA GLY A 114 -14.89 11.90 -11.10
C GLY A 114 -13.41 11.69 -11.43
N PRO A 115 -12.70 12.75 -11.83
CA PRO A 115 -11.29 12.67 -12.19
C PRO A 115 -10.42 12.30 -10.99
N LEU A 116 -9.29 11.65 -11.27
CA LEU A 116 -8.21 11.48 -10.31
C LEU A 116 -7.20 12.59 -10.45
N GLU A 117 -6.98 13.32 -9.38
CA GLU A 117 -5.93 14.32 -9.35
C GLU A 117 -4.55 13.65 -9.29
N ARG A 118 -3.61 14.15 -10.09
CA ARG A 118 -2.16 13.91 -9.99
C ARG A 118 -1.71 12.45 -9.87
N ASN A 119 -2.18 11.53 -10.69
CA ASN A 119 -1.71 10.13 -10.69
C ASN A 119 -1.89 9.36 -9.37
N HIS A 120 -2.70 9.81 -8.47
CA HIS A 120 -2.95 9.17 -7.19
C HIS A 120 -4.05 8.10 -7.33
N THR A 121 -4.18 7.30 -6.30
CA THR A 121 -5.32 6.44 -6.07
C THR A 121 -6.38 7.20 -5.28
N ARG A 122 -7.64 6.73 -5.25
CA ARG A 122 -8.75 7.48 -4.64
C ARG A 122 -8.69 7.48 -3.11
N VAL A 123 -8.31 6.38 -2.51
CA VAL A 123 -8.31 6.18 -1.06
C VAL A 123 -6.93 5.82 -0.55
N LEU A 124 -6.30 4.82 -1.15
CA LEU A 124 -5.04 4.26 -0.66
C LEU A 124 -3.91 5.29 -0.68
N GLY A 125 -3.70 5.98 -1.79
CA GLY A 125 -2.64 6.98 -1.92
C GLY A 125 -2.79 8.14 -0.93
N PRO A 126 -3.95 8.82 -0.85
CA PRO A 126 -4.18 9.87 0.13
C PRO A 126 -3.98 9.42 1.58
N SER A 127 -4.37 8.20 1.93
CA SER A 127 -4.20 7.65 3.28
C SER A 127 -2.73 7.42 3.61
N VAL A 128 -1.97 6.82 2.70
CA VAL A 128 -0.51 6.65 2.84
C VAL A 128 0.19 8.00 2.91
N TYR A 129 -0.24 8.96 2.10
CA TYR A 129 0.34 10.31 2.09
C TYR A 129 0.17 11.04 3.42
N ARG A 130 -1.00 10.92 4.07
CA ARG A 130 -1.23 11.51 5.40
C ARG A 130 -0.25 10.96 6.46
N LYS A 131 0.08 9.66 6.38
CA LYS A 131 0.98 8.98 7.32
C LYS A 131 2.45 8.98 6.92
N ARG A 132 2.80 9.54 5.74
CA ARG A 132 4.15 9.43 5.17
C ARG A 132 5.26 9.95 6.07
N ARG A 133 5.04 11.08 6.77
CA ARG A 133 6.06 11.70 7.62
C ARG A 133 6.41 10.79 8.81
N GLU A 134 5.39 10.26 9.47
CA GLU A 134 5.51 9.32 10.57
C GLU A 134 6.26 8.06 10.11
N ILE A 135 5.78 7.44 9.02
CA ILE A 135 6.40 6.23 8.46
C ILE A 135 7.87 6.49 8.07
N THR A 136 8.16 7.60 7.41
CA THR A 136 9.53 7.93 6.98
C THR A 136 10.46 8.12 8.17
N SER A 137 10.01 8.81 9.21
CA SER A 137 10.78 9.05 10.44
C SER A 137 11.09 7.74 11.17
N GLU A 138 10.08 6.90 11.39
CA GLU A 138 10.25 5.61 12.07
C GLU A 138 11.09 4.62 11.23
N MET A 139 10.95 4.62 9.92
CA MET A 139 11.78 3.81 9.03
C MET A 139 13.25 4.25 9.08
N ALA A 140 13.52 5.56 9.09
CA ALA A 140 14.88 6.07 9.24
C ALA A 140 15.50 5.66 10.58
N ARG A 141 14.71 5.70 11.66
CA ARG A 141 15.14 5.21 12.99
C ARG A 141 15.42 3.71 12.97
N LEU A 142 14.53 2.91 12.39
CA LEU A 142 14.72 1.46 12.27
C LEU A 142 16.00 1.11 11.51
N VAL A 143 16.26 1.79 10.38
CA VAL A 143 17.48 1.61 9.59
C VAL A 143 18.71 1.89 10.44
N ARG A 144 18.73 3.02 11.15
CA ARG A 144 19.87 3.43 11.99
C ARG A 144 20.16 2.37 13.08
N VAL A 145 19.15 2.01 13.87
CA VAL A 145 19.29 1.01 14.94
C VAL A 145 19.76 -0.34 14.40
N THR A 146 19.25 -0.75 13.24
CA THR A 146 19.66 -2.02 12.61
C THR A 146 21.10 -1.97 12.13
N MET A 147 21.53 -0.86 11.54
CA MET A 147 22.93 -0.70 11.09
C MET A 147 23.92 -0.65 12.24
N ASP A 148 23.58 0.06 13.32
CA ASP A 148 24.40 0.11 14.54
C ASP A 148 24.58 -1.28 15.18
N ARG A 149 23.55 -2.14 15.08
CA ARG A 149 23.64 -3.52 15.53
C ARG A 149 24.57 -4.35 14.63
N VAL A 150 24.40 -4.24 13.32
CA VAL A 150 25.26 -4.91 12.32
C VAL A 150 26.73 -4.55 12.52
N GLN A 151 27.03 -3.26 12.76
CA GLN A 151 28.41 -2.80 12.97
C GLN A 151 29.02 -3.34 14.26
N ARG A 152 28.21 -3.67 15.26
CA ARG A 152 28.72 -4.26 16.53
C ARG A 152 28.93 -5.77 16.46
N GLU A 153 28.28 -6.43 15.51
CA GLU A 153 28.37 -7.89 15.31
C GLU A 153 29.44 -8.28 14.27
N VAL A 154 30.07 -7.31 13.61
CA VAL A 154 31.20 -7.47 12.66
C VAL A 154 32.49 -7.03 13.35
#